data_1b53fe6f79a9e15ab77fb07e5e305e4f
#
_entry.id   1b53fe6f79a9e15ab77fb07e5e305e4f
#
_cell.length_a   1.000
_cell.length_b   1.000
_cell.length_c   1.000
_cell.angle_alpha   90.00
_cell.angle_beta   90.00
_cell.angle_gamma   90.00
#
_symmetry.space_group_name_H-M   'P 1'
#
loop_
_entity.id
_entity.type
_entity.pdbx_description
1 polymer ?
#
loop_
_entity_poly.entity_id
_entity_poly.type
_entity_poly.pdbx_seq_one_letter_code
_entity_poly.pdbx_strand_id
1 'polypeptide(L)'
;MAGPDNPRCVKRIFSYRALRISRGDKTPIEGFEQDDYIENSNANNRTFADLLDEFTLERQANMRLFNNMSDEGSRRIGTASGNPVSARAIAYIMAGHIRHHIGVLKERYL
;
A
#
# COMPACT_ATOMS: atom_id res chain seq x y z
N MET A 1 7.89 -11.45 -10.43
CA MET A 1 7.12 -11.03 -9.24
C MET A 1 7.90 -10.09 -8.32
N ALA A 2 9.21 -10.09 -8.37
CA ALA A 2 10.05 -9.21 -7.56
C ALA A 2 10.50 -7.98 -8.34
N GLY A 3 9.59 -7.19 -8.83
CA GLY A 3 9.89 -5.95 -9.53
C GLY A 3 9.44 -4.73 -8.73
N PRO A 4 9.70 -3.51 -9.24
CA PRO A 4 9.27 -2.28 -8.58
C PRO A 4 7.76 -2.21 -8.36
N ASP A 5 7.00 -2.98 -9.11
CA ASP A 5 5.54 -3.04 -9.02
C ASP A 5 5.02 -4.05 -8.00
N ASN A 6 5.91 -4.67 -7.20
CA ASN A 6 5.48 -5.62 -6.19
C ASN A 6 4.61 -4.93 -5.13
N PRO A 7 3.31 -5.26 -5.00
CA PRO A 7 2.38 -4.53 -4.15
C PRO A 7 2.58 -4.74 -2.65
N ARG A 8 3.26 -5.80 -2.24
CA ARG A 8 3.37 -6.14 -0.82
C ARG A 8 4.03 -5.07 0.02
N CYS A 9 5.20 -4.60 -0.41
CA CYS A 9 5.94 -3.57 0.33
C CYS A 9 5.18 -2.26 0.36
N VAL A 10 4.69 -1.84 -0.80
CA VAL A 10 4.02 -0.55 -0.96
C VAL A 10 2.72 -0.51 -0.17
N LYS A 11 1.91 -1.58 -0.22
CA LYS A 11 0.63 -1.62 0.47
C LYS A 11 0.78 -1.52 1.98
N ARG A 12 1.73 -2.24 2.57
CA ARG A 12 1.94 -2.18 4.02
C ARG A 12 2.36 -0.80 4.47
N ILE A 13 3.24 -0.14 3.71
CA ILE A 13 3.69 1.21 4.02
C ILE A 13 2.56 2.20 3.90
N PHE A 14 1.78 2.14 2.83
CA PHE A 14 0.64 3.05 2.65
C PHE A 14 -0.45 2.82 3.70
N SER A 15 -0.75 1.58 4.07
CA SER A 15 -1.70 1.28 5.14
C SER A 15 -1.25 1.88 6.46
N TYR A 16 0.02 1.75 6.78
CA TYR A 16 0.60 2.30 7.99
C TYR A 16 0.51 3.83 8.01
N ARG A 17 0.82 4.46 6.88
CA ARG A 17 0.70 5.91 6.74
C ARG A 17 -0.74 6.38 6.92
N ALA A 18 -1.69 5.71 6.27
CA ALA A 18 -3.11 6.03 6.39
C ALA A 18 -3.59 5.86 7.83
N LEU A 19 -3.18 4.82 8.51
CA LEU A 19 -3.51 4.58 9.91
C LEU A 19 -3.05 5.76 10.79
N ARG A 20 -1.80 6.14 10.67
CA ARG A 20 -1.22 7.22 11.48
C ARG A 20 -1.91 8.55 11.21
N ILE A 21 -2.06 8.89 9.96
CA ILE A 21 -2.63 10.18 9.54
C ILE A 21 -4.11 10.27 9.94
N SER A 22 -4.88 9.22 9.72
CA SER A 22 -6.31 9.21 10.07
C SER A 22 -6.56 9.34 11.56
N ARG A 23 -5.58 8.93 12.38
CA ARG A 23 -5.68 9.02 13.83
C ARG A 23 -5.08 10.32 14.41
N GLY A 24 -4.75 11.27 13.55
CA GLY A 24 -4.30 12.58 13.97
C GLY A 24 -2.81 12.69 14.24
N ASP A 25 -2.02 11.71 13.85
CA ASP A 25 -0.56 11.78 14.01
C ASP A 25 0.01 12.76 12.98
N LYS A 26 0.62 13.82 13.46
CA LYS A 26 1.20 14.86 12.62
C LYS A 26 2.71 14.73 12.45
N THR A 27 3.31 13.72 13.04
CA THR A 27 4.73 13.46 12.87
C THR A 27 5.05 13.16 11.41
N PRO A 28 6.01 13.88 10.79
CA PRO A 28 6.38 13.58 9.41
C PRO A 28 6.82 12.13 9.26
N ILE A 29 6.31 11.47 8.23
CA ILE A 29 6.65 10.08 7.93
C ILE A 29 7.70 10.07 6.83
N GLU A 30 8.80 9.40 7.09
CA GLU A 30 9.92 9.33 6.15
C GLU A 30 9.56 8.61 4.86
N GLY A 31 10.33 8.91 3.80
CA GLY A 31 10.27 8.15 2.56
C GLY A 31 11.00 6.83 2.69
N PHE A 32 10.97 6.04 1.63
CA PHE A 32 11.68 4.77 1.57
C PHE A 32 12.15 4.50 0.14
N GLU A 33 13.21 3.67 0.02
CA GLU A 33 13.69 3.19 -1.26
C GLU A 33 13.00 1.88 -1.61
N GLN A 34 12.07 1.95 -2.54
CA GLN A 34 11.25 0.80 -2.93
C GLN A 34 12.11 -0.35 -3.47
N ASP A 35 13.14 -0.03 -4.26
CA ASP A 35 14.00 -1.04 -4.87
C ASP A 35 14.75 -1.86 -3.82
N ASP A 36 15.26 -1.21 -2.78
CA ASP A 36 15.95 -1.91 -1.69
C ASP A 36 15.00 -2.85 -0.95
N TYR A 37 13.78 -2.43 -0.73
CA TYR A 37 12.78 -3.26 -0.07
C TYR A 37 12.43 -4.49 -0.90
N ILE A 38 12.33 -4.34 -2.20
CA ILE A 38 12.03 -5.43 -3.11
C ILE A 38 13.22 -6.40 -3.19
N GLU A 39 14.43 -5.89 -3.33
CA GLU A 39 15.64 -6.69 -3.39
C GLU A 39 15.79 -7.58 -2.16
N ASN A 40 15.47 -7.06 -0.99
CA ASN A 40 15.61 -7.77 0.28
C ASN A 40 14.34 -8.52 0.72
N SER A 41 13.30 -8.56 -0.12
CA SER A 41 12.01 -9.14 0.25
C SER A 41 11.95 -10.67 0.18
N ASN A 42 12.94 -11.31 -0.45
CA ASN A 42 12.95 -12.75 -0.69
C ASN A 42 11.78 -13.24 -1.58
N ALA A 43 11.21 -12.34 -2.37
CA ALA A 43 10.03 -12.65 -3.18
C ALA A 43 10.28 -13.76 -4.21
N ASN A 44 11.51 -13.85 -4.74
CA ASN A 44 11.85 -14.87 -5.75
C ASN A 44 11.83 -16.29 -5.19
N ASN A 45 11.86 -16.46 -3.88
CA ASN A 45 11.82 -17.76 -3.22
C ASN A 45 10.41 -18.13 -2.75
N ARG A 46 9.40 -17.34 -3.12
CA ARG A 46 8.01 -17.59 -2.76
C ARG A 46 7.21 -18.03 -3.98
N THR A 47 6.22 -18.89 -3.76
CA THR A 47 5.34 -19.34 -4.85
C THR A 47 4.35 -18.23 -5.21
N PHE A 48 3.83 -18.27 -6.44
CA PHE A 48 2.77 -17.37 -6.87
C PHE A 48 1.52 -17.50 -6.00
N ALA A 49 1.15 -18.73 -5.64
CA ALA A 49 -0.01 -18.98 -4.78
C ALA A 49 0.14 -18.31 -3.40
N ASP A 50 1.33 -18.40 -2.80
CA ASP A 50 1.62 -17.77 -1.51
C ASP A 50 1.55 -16.25 -1.61
N LEU A 51 2.11 -15.68 -2.68
CA LEU A 51 2.06 -14.23 -2.91
C LEU A 51 0.62 -13.73 -3.11
N LEU A 52 -0.17 -14.50 -3.86
CA LEU A 52 -1.58 -14.15 -4.10
C LEU A 52 -2.40 -14.22 -2.82
N ASP A 53 -2.14 -15.21 -1.97
CA ASP A 53 -2.82 -15.36 -0.69
C ASP A 53 -2.52 -14.17 0.23
N GLU A 54 -1.25 -13.79 0.36
CA GLU A 54 -0.86 -12.61 1.14
C GLU A 54 -1.51 -11.34 0.61
N PHE A 55 -1.52 -11.16 -0.70
CA PHE A 55 -2.18 -10.02 -1.35
C PHE A 55 -3.67 -9.94 -0.96
N THR A 56 -4.36 -11.07 -1.00
CA THR A 56 -5.78 -11.15 -0.65
C THR A 56 -6.02 -10.79 0.82
N LEU A 57 -5.20 -11.31 1.72
CA LEU A 57 -5.31 -11.03 3.15
C LEU A 57 -5.05 -9.55 3.45
N GLU A 58 -4.03 -8.97 2.83
CA GLU A 58 -3.73 -7.55 3.00
C GLU A 58 -4.86 -6.67 2.47
N ARG A 59 -5.43 -7.02 1.33
CA ARG A 59 -6.56 -6.29 0.77
C ARG A 59 -7.75 -6.31 1.71
N GLN A 60 -8.08 -7.45 2.29
CA GLN A 60 -9.18 -7.56 3.25
C GLN A 60 -8.94 -6.70 4.49
N ALA A 61 -7.72 -6.73 5.02
CA ALA A 61 -7.36 -5.90 6.17
C ALA A 61 -7.44 -4.41 5.83
N ASN A 62 -6.97 -4.01 4.67
CA ASN A 62 -7.00 -2.61 4.24
C ASN A 62 -8.42 -2.12 4.01
N MET A 63 -9.29 -2.95 3.45
CA MET A 63 -10.70 -2.59 3.30
C MET A 63 -11.36 -2.31 4.64
N ARG A 64 -11.05 -3.11 5.65
CA ARG A 64 -11.57 -2.88 6.99
C ARG A 64 -11.02 -1.59 7.61
N LEU A 65 -9.73 -1.31 7.40
CA LEU A 65 -9.13 -0.07 7.87
C LEU A 65 -9.87 1.15 7.31
N PHE A 66 -10.07 1.21 6.00
CA PHE A 66 -10.69 2.36 5.36
C PHE A 66 -12.20 2.43 5.60
N ASN A 67 -12.89 1.30 5.63
CA ASN A 67 -14.34 1.27 5.86
C ASN A 67 -14.72 1.68 7.29
N ASN A 68 -13.84 1.48 8.26
CA ASN A 68 -14.06 1.86 9.65
C ASN A 68 -13.48 3.23 10.01
N MET A 69 -12.88 3.90 9.05
CA MET A 69 -12.33 5.23 9.22
C MET A 69 -13.47 6.26 9.20
N SER A 70 -13.49 7.18 10.15
CA SER A 70 -14.50 8.26 10.13
C SER A 70 -14.26 9.17 8.95
N ASP A 71 -15.30 9.91 8.53
CA ASP A 71 -15.15 10.89 7.46
C ASP A 71 -14.10 11.94 7.83
N GLU A 72 -14.14 12.44 9.06
CA GLU A 72 -13.13 13.36 9.56
C GLU A 72 -11.73 12.75 9.52
N GLY A 73 -11.58 11.51 10.01
CA GLY A 73 -10.29 10.82 9.99
C GLY A 73 -9.75 10.63 8.58
N SER A 74 -10.61 10.31 7.62
CA SER A 74 -10.21 10.14 6.22
C SER A 74 -9.69 11.43 5.57
N ARG A 75 -10.12 12.58 6.07
CA ARG A 75 -9.72 13.89 5.54
C ARG A 75 -8.51 14.50 6.26
N ARG A 76 -8.05 13.91 7.34
CA ARG A 76 -6.88 14.42 8.05
C ARG A 76 -5.66 14.37 7.16
N ILE A 77 -4.85 15.42 7.27
CA ILE A 77 -3.65 15.59 6.44
C ILE A 77 -2.42 15.43 7.34
N GLY A 78 -1.49 14.63 6.85
CA GLY A 78 -0.16 14.46 7.45
C GLY A 78 0.90 14.69 6.41
N THR A 79 2.15 14.42 6.77
CA THR A 79 3.29 14.56 5.86
C THR A 79 3.95 13.20 5.66
N ALA A 80 4.09 12.79 4.40
CA ALA A 80 4.78 11.57 4.04
C ALA A 80 5.73 11.84 2.87
N SER A 81 6.97 11.40 2.99
CA SER A 81 8.02 11.66 1.99
C SER A 81 8.16 13.15 1.67
N GLY A 82 7.99 14.02 2.67
CA GLY A 82 8.11 15.47 2.52
C GLY A 82 6.90 16.16 1.89
N ASN A 83 5.82 15.44 1.62
CA ASN A 83 4.63 15.99 0.96
C ASN A 83 3.39 15.85 1.85
N PRO A 84 2.48 16.85 1.84
CA PRO A 84 1.21 16.71 2.55
C PRO A 84 0.32 15.71 1.83
N VAL A 85 -0.39 14.89 2.61
CA VAL A 85 -1.29 13.87 2.05
C VAL A 85 -2.39 13.57 3.06
N SER A 86 -3.61 13.32 2.57
CA SER A 86 -4.71 12.87 3.43
C SER A 86 -4.78 11.34 3.45
N ALA A 87 -5.38 10.79 4.50
CA ALA A 87 -5.65 9.35 4.55
C ALA A 87 -6.51 8.91 3.36
N ARG A 88 -7.49 9.72 2.97
CA ARG A 88 -8.33 9.46 1.79
C ARG A 88 -7.52 9.41 0.51
N ALA A 89 -6.58 10.32 0.33
CA ALA A 89 -5.72 10.32 -0.86
C ALA A 89 -4.88 9.05 -0.92
N ILE A 90 -4.39 8.56 0.21
CA ILE A 90 -3.65 7.30 0.26
C ILE A 90 -4.52 6.13 -0.21
N ALA A 91 -5.79 6.10 0.19
CA ALA A 91 -6.74 5.07 -0.27
C ALA A 91 -6.87 5.08 -1.80
N TYR A 92 -6.96 6.25 -2.42
CA TYR A 92 -7.03 6.37 -3.87
C TYR A 92 -5.74 5.92 -4.55
N ILE A 93 -4.60 6.25 -3.98
CA ILE A 93 -3.30 5.79 -4.50
C ILE A 93 -3.23 4.27 -4.47
N MET A 94 -3.64 3.65 -3.37
CA MET A 94 -3.64 2.19 -3.23
C MET A 94 -4.57 1.53 -4.25
N ALA A 95 -5.75 2.10 -4.48
CA ALA A 95 -6.68 1.59 -5.48
C ALA A 95 -6.09 1.66 -6.89
N GLY A 96 -5.37 2.74 -7.20
CA GLY A 96 -4.68 2.88 -8.48
C GLY A 96 -3.60 1.83 -8.68
N HIS A 97 -2.82 1.54 -7.63
CA HIS A 97 -1.81 0.47 -7.67
C HIS A 97 -2.43 -0.90 -7.92
N ILE A 98 -3.55 -1.20 -7.29
CA ILE A 98 -4.26 -2.46 -7.49
C ILE A 98 -4.69 -2.60 -8.94
N ARG A 99 -5.27 -1.57 -9.52
CA ARG A 99 -5.70 -1.58 -10.93
C ARG A 99 -4.51 -1.79 -11.87
N HIS A 100 -3.40 -1.15 -11.59
CA HIS A 100 -2.18 -1.31 -12.39
C HIS A 100 -1.70 -2.76 -12.35
N HIS A 101 -1.64 -3.38 -11.18
CA HIS A 101 -1.22 -4.76 -11.05
C HIS A 101 -2.14 -5.75 -11.74
N ILE A 102 -3.45 -5.52 -11.67
CA ILE A 102 -4.42 -6.35 -12.40
C ILE A 102 -4.19 -6.24 -13.90
N GLY A 103 -3.94 -5.03 -14.40
CA GLY A 103 -3.63 -4.82 -15.80
C GLY A 103 -2.38 -5.57 -16.25
N VAL A 104 -1.32 -5.49 -15.46
CA VAL A 104 -0.06 -6.21 -15.73
C VAL A 104 -0.28 -7.72 -15.75
N LEU A 105 -1.04 -8.25 -14.80
CA LEU A 105 -1.35 -9.67 -14.76
C LEU A 105 -2.12 -10.13 -15.99
N LYS A 106 -3.10 -9.35 -16.44
CA LYS A 106 -3.87 -9.67 -17.64
C LYS A 106 -2.99 -9.68 -18.88
N GLU A 107 -2.08 -8.72 -19.01
CA GLU A 107 -1.20 -8.62 -20.18
C GLU A 107 -0.16 -9.73 -20.21
N ARG A 108 0.40 -10.11 -19.05
CA ARG A 108 1.54 -11.02 -19.00
C ARG A 108 1.18 -12.48 -18.74
N TYR A 109 0.06 -12.73 -18.05
CA TYR A 109 -0.27 -14.07 -17.55
C TYR A 109 -1.64 -14.58 -17.99
N LEU A 110 -2.45 -13.74 -18.57
CA LEU A 110 -3.77 -14.07 -19.07
C LEU A 110 -3.91 -13.69 -20.54
#